data_cdeb78f87dc4fcd068d28a5b07a5cab2
#
_entry.id   cdeb78f87dc4fcd068d28a5b07a5cab2
#
_cell.length_a   1.000
_cell.length_b   1.000
_cell.length_c   1.000
_cell.angle_alpha   90.00
_cell.angle_beta   90.00
_cell.angle_gamma   90.00
#
_symmetry.space_group_name_H-M   'P 1'
#
loop_
_entity.id
_entity.type
_entity.pdbx_description
1 polymer ?
#
loop_
_entity_poly.entity_id
_entity_poly.type
_entity_poly.pdbx_seq_one_letter_code
_entity_poly.pdbx_strand_id
1 'polypeptide(L)'
;MSSLCNRLLVVALLIATTAMAAPPLRVCSDPNNLPFSNSRGEGFENRIAQLLARDLGTTVSYYWFAQRRGFVRNTLTAGKCDVIIGIPSGFELAAPTRPYYRSSYVFVTRKDRGLDVTSFDDPRLRKLKIGVQMIGDDYASSPPAHALANRGITENVAGYMVYGDYKDQNPPRRIIDAVAKGDVDVSAVWGPTAGYYIRKSRVPLVAKPVEPQVDLPFLPFVFDISMGVRRGDTALKDRLDAIIEKRRNEIDAILREYGVPRLDVVNGRSAS
;
A
#
# COMPACT_ATOMS: atom_id res chain seq x y z
N MET A 1 -6.37 6.79 87.74
CA MET A 1 -6.79 5.75 86.75
C MET A 1 -6.88 6.40 85.36
N SER A 2 -5.80 6.31 84.63
CA SER A 2 -5.65 7.00 83.32
C SER A 2 -5.73 5.99 82.19
N SER A 3 -6.75 6.15 81.35
CA SER A 3 -6.96 5.32 80.16
C SER A 3 -6.20 5.94 78.96
N LEU A 4 -5.09 5.30 78.55
CA LEU A 4 -4.41 5.65 77.28
C LEU A 4 -5.17 5.04 76.10
N CYS A 5 -5.74 5.94 75.32
CA CYS A 5 -6.39 5.56 74.02
C CYS A 5 -5.34 5.51 72.93
N ASN A 6 -4.94 4.31 72.55
CA ASN A 6 -3.93 4.05 71.50
C ASN A 6 -4.63 4.17 70.12
N ARG A 7 -4.41 5.28 69.37
CA ARG A 7 -4.86 5.47 68.01
C ARG A 7 -3.84 4.88 67.03
N LEU A 8 -4.09 3.69 66.53
CA LEU A 8 -3.36 3.12 65.40
C LEU A 8 -3.72 3.89 64.11
N LEU A 9 -2.76 4.65 63.61
CA LEU A 9 -2.83 5.31 62.32
C LEU A 9 -2.45 4.26 61.26
N VAL A 10 -3.42 3.73 60.50
CA VAL A 10 -3.17 2.91 59.33
C VAL A 10 -2.86 3.82 58.16
N VAL A 11 -1.60 3.95 57.81
CA VAL A 11 -1.14 4.65 56.60
C VAL A 11 -1.31 3.71 55.43
N ALA A 12 -2.38 3.87 54.66
CA ALA A 12 -2.57 3.17 53.38
C ALA A 12 -1.60 3.72 52.31
N LEU A 13 -0.54 2.97 52.06
CA LEU A 13 0.41 3.26 50.97
C LEU A 13 -0.26 3.00 49.62
N LEU A 14 -0.77 4.03 48.94
CA LEU A 14 -1.23 3.98 47.57
C LEU A 14 -0.01 3.78 46.64
N ILE A 15 0.27 2.55 46.27
CA ILE A 15 1.25 2.23 45.25
C ILE A 15 0.60 2.61 43.89
N ALA A 16 0.93 3.80 43.42
CA ALA A 16 0.61 4.20 42.06
C ALA A 16 1.44 3.34 41.09
N THR A 17 0.85 2.28 40.53
CA THR A 17 1.44 1.53 39.44
C THR A 17 1.46 2.44 38.22
N THR A 18 2.60 3.03 37.90
CA THR A 18 2.82 3.71 36.65
C THR A 18 2.70 2.64 35.55
N ALA A 19 1.56 2.59 34.86
CA ALA A 19 1.41 1.79 33.67
C ALA A 19 2.42 2.28 32.63
N MET A 20 3.52 1.56 32.45
CA MET A 20 4.45 1.84 31.34
C MET A 20 3.68 1.71 30.04
N ALA A 21 3.63 2.79 29.26
CA ALA A 21 3.01 2.75 27.94
C ALA A 21 3.70 1.68 27.10
N ALA A 22 2.89 0.86 26.40
CA ALA A 22 3.44 -0.15 25.51
C ALA A 22 4.33 0.51 24.45
N PRO A 23 5.45 -0.14 24.05
CA PRO A 23 6.34 0.41 23.03
C PRO A 23 5.56 0.67 21.74
N PRO A 24 5.89 1.73 20.98
CA PRO A 24 5.18 2.07 19.75
C PRO A 24 5.31 0.97 18.71
N LEU A 25 4.24 0.75 17.92
CA LEU A 25 4.29 -0.06 16.70
C LEU A 25 5.16 0.67 15.68
N ARG A 26 6.34 0.13 15.38
CA ARG A 26 7.26 0.73 14.41
C ARG A 26 6.89 0.29 13.00
N VAL A 27 6.49 1.24 12.15
CA VAL A 27 6.05 1.01 10.77
C VAL A 27 7.11 1.50 9.79
N CYS A 28 7.53 0.66 8.87
CA CYS A 28 8.34 1.07 7.74
C CYS A 28 7.44 1.55 6.61
N SER A 29 7.64 2.79 6.17
CA SER A 29 6.83 3.43 5.13
C SER A 29 7.65 4.40 4.29
N ASP A 30 7.14 4.72 3.10
CA ASP A 30 7.68 5.78 2.26
C ASP A 30 7.10 7.14 2.69
N PRO A 31 7.92 8.18 2.86
CA PRO A 31 7.45 9.50 3.29
C PRO A 31 6.72 10.27 2.20
N ASN A 32 6.69 9.78 0.94
CA ASN A 32 6.13 10.50 -0.21
C ASN A 32 5.54 9.57 -1.27
N ASN A 33 4.66 8.64 -0.88
CA ASN A 33 4.06 7.61 -1.74
C ASN A 33 2.53 7.55 -1.60
N LEU A 34 1.82 8.69 -1.79
CA LEU A 34 0.35 8.65 -1.82
C LEU A 34 -0.15 7.84 -3.03
N PRO A 35 -1.20 7.05 -2.84
CA PRO A 35 -2.17 7.01 -1.73
C PRO A 35 -1.78 6.14 -0.54
N PHE A 36 -0.64 5.44 -0.57
CA PHE A 36 -0.23 4.49 0.46
C PHE A 36 0.19 5.19 1.74
N SER A 37 1.28 5.95 1.70
CA SER A 37 1.81 6.65 2.86
C SER A 37 2.46 7.98 2.49
N ASN A 38 2.50 8.89 3.46
CA ASN A 38 3.39 10.05 3.45
C ASN A 38 3.74 10.48 4.88
N SER A 39 4.73 11.37 5.01
CA SER A 39 5.19 11.85 6.32
C SER A 39 4.13 12.69 7.07
N ARG A 40 3.07 13.15 6.39
CA ARG A 40 1.94 13.85 7.00
C ARG A 40 0.84 12.91 7.52
N GLY A 41 0.97 11.58 7.31
CA GLY A 41 -0.02 10.60 7.76
C GLY A 41 -1.30 10.56 6.93
N GLU A 42 -1.25 11.02 5.67
CA GLU A 42 -2.42 11.19 4.81
C GLU A 42 -2.71 9.97 3.92
N GLY A 43 -1.88 8.94 3.91
CA GLY A 43 -2.09 7.73 3.13
C GLY A 43 -3.02 6.72 3.81
N PHE A 44 -3.62 5.81 3.03
CA PHE A 44 -4.48 4.78 3.60
C PHE A 44 -3.71 3.79 4.48
N GLU A 45 -2.44 3.50 4.18
CA GLU A 45 -1.58 2.67 5.03
C GLU A 45 -1.26 3.36 6.35
N ASN A 46 -1.10 4.71 6.36
CA ASN A 46 -0.95 5.46 7.60
C ASN A 46 -2.21 5.30 8.47
N ARG A 47 -3.41 5.39 7.88
CA ARG A 47 -4.67 5.24 8.61
C ARG A 47 -4.87 3.81 9.14
N ILE A 48 -4.50 2.80 8.35
CA ILE A 48 -4.52 1.40 8.78
C ILE A 48 -3.52 1.20 9.93
N ALA A 49 -2.30 1.74 9.83
CA ALA A 49 -1.31 1.65 10.92
C ALA A 49 -1.83 2.25 12.24
N GLN A 50 -2.53 3.39 12.18
CA GLN A 50 -3.18 3.99 13.34
C GLN A 50 -4.29 3.10 13.91
N LEU A 51 -5.08 2.44 13.05
CA LEU A 51 -6.11 1.48 13.46
C LEU A 51 -5.49 0.30 14.21
N LEU A 52 -4.41 -0.27 13.67
CA LEU A 52 -3.66 -1.36 14.30
C LEU A 52 -3.11 -0.96 15.67
N ALA A 53 -2.46 0.20 15.75
CA ALA A 53 -1.87 0.68 17.00
C ALA A 53 -2.93 0.86 18.09
N ARG A 54 -4.10 1.41 17.77
CA ARG A 54 -5.22 1.51 18.73
C ARG A 54 -5.64 0.14 19.27
N ASP A 55 -5.79 -0.88 18.41
CA ASP A 55 -6.18 -2.22 18.84
C ASP A 55 -5.06 -2.96 19.62
N LEU A 56 -3.81 -2.58 19.35
CA LEU A 56 -2.64 -3.07 20.09
C LEU A 56 -2.42 -2.34 21.43
N GLY A 57 -3.19 -1.28 21.72
CA GLY A 57 -3.04 -0.45 22.93
C GLY A 57 -1.76 0.37 22.93
N THR A 58 -1.28 0.83 21.77
CA THR A 58 -0.03 1.57 21.61
C THR A 58 -0.18 2.73 20.61
N THR A 59 0.92 3.39 20.29
CA THR A 59 1.03 4.44 19.28
C THR A 59 1.80 3.95 18.05
N VAL A 60 1.79 4.74 16.96
CA VAL A 60 2.60 4.46 15.76
C VAL A 60 3.86 5.31 15.79
N SER A 61 4.98 4.70 15.44
CA SER A 61 6.19 5.42 15.03
C SER A 61 6.61 4.97 13.63
N TYR A 62 7.17 5.87 12.83
CA TYR A 62 7.55 5.56 11.46
C TYR A 62 9.05 5.54 11.29
N TYR A 63 9.53 4.52 10.54
CA TYR A 63 10.83 4.54 9.92
C TYR A 63 10.64 4.83 8.43
N TRP A 64 11.00 6.03 8.01
CA TRP A 64 10.81 6.50 6.64
C TRP A 64 11.96 6.08 5.73
N PHE A 65 11.62 5.42 4.64
CA PHE A 65 12.56 5.00 3.61
C PHE A 65 11.85 4.87 2.28
N ALA A 66 12.53 5.19 1.16
CA ALA A 66 11.94 5.08 -0.17
C ALA A 66 11.53 3.63 -0.49
N GLN A 67 10.27 3.41 -0.88
CA GLN A 67 9.70 2.09 -1.15
C GLN A 67 10.10 1.57 -2.55
N ARG A 68 11.40 1.61 -2.81
CA ARG A 68 12.04 1.08 -4.02
C ARG A 68 12.79 -0.22 -3.72
N ARG A 69 13.50 -0.75 -4.71
CA ARG A 69 14.31 -1.97 -4.54
C ARG A 69 15.20 -1.89 -3.29
N GLY A 70 15.21 -2.96 -2.51
CA GLY A 70 15.95 -3.01 -1.26
C GLY A 70 15.20 -2.46 -0.04
N PHE A 71 14.00 -1.89 -0.19
CA PHE A 71 13.20 -1.35 0.92
C PHE A 71 13.12 -2.32 2.10
N VAL A 72 12.60 -3.53 1.88
CA VAL A 72 12.39 -4.52 2.96
C VAL A 72 13.72 -4.93 3.62
N ARG A 73 14.78 -5.12 2.82
CA ARG A 73 16.09 -5.50 3.34
C ARG A 73 16.70 -4.42 4.23
N ASN A 74 16.59 -3.15 3.83
CA ASN A 74 17.17 -2.01 4.55
C ASN A 74 16.30 -1.51 5.70
N THR A 75 15.07 -2.01 5.83
CA THR A 75 14.12 -1.56 6.85
C THR A 75 13.70 -2.70 7.77
N LEU A 76 12.75 -3.53 7.38
CA LEU A 76 12.18 -4.60 8.18
C LEU A 76 13.24 -5.65 8.58
N THR A 77 14.00 -6.16 7.59
CA THR A 77 15.06 -7.15 7.84
C THR A 77 16.19 -6.56 8.69
N ALA A 78 16.50 -5.28 8.51
CA ALA A 78 17.49 -4.57 9.33
C ALA A 78 16.98 -4.17 10.73
N GLY A 79 15.78 -4.60 11.13
CA GLY A 79 15.21 -4.36 12.46
C GLY A 79 14.82 -2.90 12.74
N LYS A 80 14.71 -2.04 11.70
CA LYS A 80 14.36 -0.62 11.86
C LYS A 80 12.88 -0.41 12.17
N CYS A 81 12.02 -1.37 11.82
CA CYS A 81 10.60 -1.38 12.11
C CYS A 81 10.11 -2.80 12.41
N ASP A 82 8.84 -2.93 12.75
CA ASP A 82 8.18 -4.20 13.10
C ASP A 82 7.26 -4.69 11.98
N VAL A 83 6.70 -3.75 11.21
CA VAL A 83 5.70 -4.04 10.18
C VAL A 83 5.83 -3.12 8.96
N ILE A 84 5.53 -3.69 7.78
CA ILE A 84 5.22 -2.98 6.53
C ILE A 84 3.73 -3.23 6.26
N ILE A 85 2.95 -2.18 5.99
CA ILE A 85 1.50 -2.32 5.86
C ILE A 85 1.09 -2.97 4.53
N GLY A 86 1.80 -2.72 3.43
CA GLY A 86 1.48 -3.27 2.11
C GLY A 86 2.63 -4.03 1.47
N ILE A 87 2.50 -5.37 1.38
CA ILE A 87 3.35 -6.25 0.59
C ILE A 87 2.50 -7.27 -0.17
N PRO A 88 2.94 -7.78 -1.32
CA PRO A 88 2.31 -8.94 -1.93
C PRO A 88 2.38 -10.15 -0.98
N SER A 89 1.30 -10.95 -0.89
CA SER A 89 1.22 -12.10 0.03
C SER A 89 2.27 -13.18 -0.24
N GLY A 90 2.77 -13.29 -1.48
CA GLY A 90 3.86 -14.19 -1.86
C GLY A 90 5.28 -13.65 -1.66
N PHE A 91 5.45 -12.51 -0.96
CA PHE A 91 6.75 -11.86 -0.83
C PHE A 91 7.66 -12.57 0.19
N GLU A 92 8.73 -13.18 -0.28
CA GLU A 92 9.56 -14.09 0.53
C GLU A 92 10.44 -13.43 1.60
N LEU A 93 10.73 -12.13 1.51
CA LEU A 93 11.62 -11.45 2.48
C LEU A 93 10.94 -11.06 3.80
N ALA A 94 9.64 -11.29 3.92
CA ALA A 94 8.85 -11.04 5.14
C ALA A 94 7.92 -12.22 5.43
N ALA A 95 7.38 -12.31 6.64
CA ALA A 95 6.27 -13.18 6.96
C ALA A 95 4.97 -12.42 6.71
N PRO A 96 4.16 -12.80 5.70
CA PRO A 96 2.92 -12.11 5.39
C PRO A 96 1.83 -12.48 6.39
N THR A 97 0.98 -11.51 6.72
CA THR A 97 -0.33 -11.76 7.37
C THR A 97 -1.30 -12.37 6.35
N ARG A 98 -2.52 -12.71 6.79
CA ARG A 98 -3.63 -12.91 5.84
C ARG A 98 -3.79 -11.65 4.97
N PRO A 99 -4.18 -11.80 3.69
CA PRO A 99 -4.42 -10.66 2.84
C PRO A 99 -5.62 -9.84 3.33
N TYR A 100 -5.53 -8.53 3.22
CA TYR A 100 -6.61 -7.63 3.61
C TYR A 100 -7.26 -6.92 2.41
N TYR A 101 -6.65 -6.98 1.22
CA TYR A 101 -7.31 -6.66 -0.05
C TYR A 101 -6.60 -7.34 -1.24
N ARG A 102 -7.34 -7.43 -2.36
CA ARG A 102 -6.86 -7.90 -3.65
C ARG A 102 -7.09 -6.81 -4.69
N SER A 103 -6.06 -6.49 -5.49
CA SER A 103 -6.15 -5.48 -6.54
C SER A 103 -5.35 -5.88 -7.76
N SER A 104 -5.51 -5.12 -8.86
CA SER A 104 -4.84 -5.39 -10.13
C SER A 104 -4.12 -4.17 -10.68
N TYR A 105 -3.23 -4.39 -11.63
CA TYR A 105 -2.86 -3.35 -12.58
C TYR A 105 -4.06 -2.99 -13.46
N VAL A 106 -4.11 -1.72 -13.88
CA VAL A 106 -5.18 -1.19 -14.71
C VAL A 106 -4.58 -0.37 -15.86
N PHE A 107 -5.25 -0.39 -17.00
CA PHE A 107 -5.01 0.59 -18.05
C PHE A 107 -5.79 1.86 -17.75
N VAL A 108 -5.11 3.00 -17.80
CA VAL A 108 -5.71 4.32 -17.60
C VAL A 108 -5.67 5.09 -18.91
N THR A 109 -6.81 5.60 -19.35
CA THR A 109 -6.98 6.39 -20.58
C THR A 109 -7.86 7.60 -20.33
N ARG A 110 -7.80 8.60 -21.21
CA ARG A 110 -8.78 9.68 -21.21
C ARG A 110 -10.12 9.18 -21.74
N LYS A 111 -11.20 9.58 -21.05
CA LYS A 111 -12.57 9.17 -21.43
C LYS A 111 -12.97 9.68 -22.82
N ASP A 112 -12.56 10.91 -23.17
CA ASP A 112 -12.85 11.54 -24.45
C ASP A 112 -12.15 10.92 -25.65
N ARG A 113 -11.10 10.09 -25.42
CA ARG A 113 -10.39 9.35 -26.46
C ARG A 113 -11.07 8.05 -26.87
N GLY A 114 -12.00 7.55 -26.08
CA GLY A 114 -12.73 6.29 -26.35
C GLY A 114 -11.83 5.06 -26.48
N LEU A 115 -10.61 5.10 -25.91
CA LEU A 115 -9.68 3.97 -25.96
C LEU A 115 -10.11 2.89 -24.96
N ASP A 116 -10.54 1.76 -25.51
CA ASP A 116 -10.94 0.58 -24.74
C ASP A 116 -9.82 -0.47 -24.75
N VAL A 117 -8.77 -0.21 -23.98
CA VAL A 117 -7.61 -1.12 -23.82
C VAL A 117 -7.77 -1.90 -22.53
N THR A 118 -7.72 -3.23 -22.62
CA THR A 118 -7.80 -4.14 -21.47
C THR A 118 -6.69 -5.19 -21.48
N SER A 119 -6.00 -5.38 -22.61
CA SER A 119 -4.96 -6.42 -22.77
C SER A 119 -3.67 -5.85 -23.34
N PHE A 120 -2.54 -6.45 -22.95
CA PHE A 120 -1.25 -6.16 -23.57
C PHE A 120 -1.13 -6.72 -25.00
N ASP A 121 -2.05 -7.59 -25.40
CA ASP A 121 -2.14 -8.11 -26.78
C ASP A 121 -2.90 -7.18 -27.73
N ASP A 122 -3.41 -6.05 -27.23
CA ASP A 122 -4.09 -5.07 -28.06
C ASP A 122 -3.12 -4.46 -29.09
N PRO A 123 -3.38 -4.67 -30.41
CA PRO A 123 -2.45 -4.22 -31.46
C PRO A 123 -2.29 -2.70 -31.51
N ARG A 124 -3.24 -1.94 -30.97
CA ARG A 124 -3.16 -0.48 -30.89
C ARG A 124 -1.99 -0.01 -30.03
N LEU A 125 -1.56 -0.80 -29.03
CA LEU A 125 -0.44 -0.48 -28.15
C LEU A 125 0.86 -0.22 -28.92
N ARG A 126 1.05 -0.81 -30.10
CA ARG A 126 2.23 -0.56 -30.94
C ARG A 126 2.31 0.86 -31.50
N LYS A 127 1.19 1.60 -31.49
CA LYS A 127 1.07 2.96 -32.06
C LYS A 127 0.78 4.02 -31.00
N LEU A 128 0.34 3.61 -29.80
CA LEU A 128 0.01 4.50 -28.69
C LEU A 128 1.27 4.81 -27.86
N LYS A 129 1.38 6.02 -27.32
CA LYS A 129 2.37 6.35 -26.30
C LYS A 129 1.93 5.73 -24.98
N ILE A 130 2.77 4.92 -24.34
CA ILE A 130 2.41 4.12 -23.18
C ILE A 130 3.23 4.58 -21.97
N GLY A 131 2.57 4.87 -20.85
CA GLY A 131 3.22 5.11 -19.56
C GLY A 131 3.27 3.83 -18.72
N VAL A 132 4.41 3.55 -18.09
CA VAL A 132 4.56 2.45 -17.12
C VAL A 132 5.24 2.92 -15.84
N GLN A 133 4.91 2.30 -14.71
CA GLN A 133 5.61 2.55 -13.44
C GLN A 133 6.97 1.84 -13.44
N MET A 134 8.00 2.56 -12.98
CA MET A 134 9.33 2.02 -12.71
C MET A 134 9.49 1.79 -11.20
N ILE A 135 10.11 0.67 -10.80
CA ILE A 135 10.24 0.27 -9.39
C ILE A 135 11.54 0.78 -8.77
N GLY A 136 12.58 0.99 -9.56
CA GLY A 136 13.90 1.43 -9.10
C GLY A 136 14.64 2.23 -10.14
N ASP A 137 15.70 2.87 -9.68
CA ASP A 137 16.68 3.61 -10.50
C ASP A 137 17.67 2.69 -11.24
N ASP A 138 17.62 1.39 -10.98
CA ASP A 138 18.42 0.31 -11.58
C ASP A 138 17.68 -0.39 -12.74
N TYR A 139 16.72 0.29 -13.37
CA TYR A 139 15.87 -0.23 -14.44
C TYR A 139 14.99 -1.43 -14.05
N ALA A 140 14.81 -1.68 -12.75
CA ALA A 140 13.82 -2.65 -12.30
C ALA A 140 12.42 -2.20 -12.71
N SER A 141 11.79 -2.99 -13.57
CA SER A 141 10.51 -2.64 -14.18
C SER A 141 9.33 -3.37 -13.52
N SER A 142 8.16 -2.75 -13.65
CA SER A 142 6.91 -3.33 -13.18
C SER A 142 6.43 -4.48 -14.11
N PRO A 143 5.52 -5.35 -13.66
CA PRO A 143 4.93 -6.38 -14.51
C PRO A 143 4.38 -5.84 -15.85
N PRO A 144 3.69 -4.70 -15.94
CA PRO A 144 3.30 -4.10 -17.21
C PRO A 144 4.45 -3.81 -18.16
N ALA A 145 5.58 -3.30 -17.65
CA ALA A 145 6.75 -3.02 -18.48
C ALA A 145 7.37 -4.31 -19.05
N HIS A 146 7.40 -5.38 -18.24
CA HIS A 146 7.84 -6.70 -18.73
C HIS A 146 6.90 -7.26 -19.79
N ALA A 147 5.57 -7.13 -19.60
CA ALA A 147 4.59 -7.61 -20.58
C ALA A 147 4.74 -6.92 -21.96
N LEU A 148 4.98 -5.60 -21.95
CA LEU A 148 5.25 -4.84 -23.18
C LEU A 148 6.56 -5.26 -23.82
N ALA A 149 7.65 -5.39 -23.04
CA ALA A 149 8.95 -5.81 -23.52
C ALA A 149 8.90 -7.22 -24.16
N ASN A 150 8.19 -8.17 -23.54
CA ASN A 150 7.98 -9.53 -24.09
C ASN A 150 7.28 -9.52 -25.45
N ARG A 151 6.54 -8.45 -25.78
CA ARG A 151 5.85 -8.25 -27.07
C ARG A 151 6.63 -7.37 -28.05
N GLY A 152 7.86 -6.98 -27.67
CA GLY A 152 8.69 -6.08 -28.48
C GLY A 152 8.12 -4.65 -28.57
N ILE A 153 7.34 -4.22 -27.56
CA ILE A 153 6.79 -2.86 -27.47
C ILE A 153 7.66 -2.08 -26.47
N THR A 154 8.64 -1.33 -26.95
CA THR A 154 9.62 -0.63 -26.13
C THR A 154 9.84 0.83 -26.54
N GLU A 155 9.81 1.13 -27.84
CA GLU A 155 10.17 2.46 -28.36
C GLU A 155 9.16 3.56 -28.00
N ASN A 156 7.90 3.18 -27.80
CA ASN A 156 6.80 4.09 -27.47
C ASN A 156 6.39 4.01 -25.98
N VAL A 157 7.27 3.44 -25.13
CA VAL A 157 7.05 3.29 -23.69
C VAL A 157 7.84 4.32 -22.91
N ALA A 158 7.14 5.10 -22.07
CA ALA A 158 7.73 6.06 -21.14
C ALA A 158 7.67 5.52 -19.71
N GLY A 159 8.83 5.43 -19.04
CA GLY A 159 8.94 5.03 -17.64
C GLY A 159 8.74 6.18 -16.68
N TYR A 160 7.91 5.98 -15.65
CA TYR A 160 7.65 6.95 -14.58
C TYR A 160 8.16 6.40 -13.26
N MET A 161 9.24 7.02 -12.72
CA MET A 161 9.70 6.75 -11.37
C MET A 161 8.68 7.30 -10.38
N VAL A 162 8.15 6.43 -9.51
CA VAL A 162 7.10 6.79 -8.55
C VAL A 162 7.60 6.78 -7.09
N TYR A 163 8.85 6.39 -6.85
CA TYR A 163 9.43 6.26 -5.52
C TYR A 163 10.71 7.07 -5.36
N GLY A 164 10.95 7.56 -4.14
CA GLY A 164 12.25 8.11 -3.74
C GLY A 164 12.58 9.51 -4.24
N ASP A 165 11.67 10.19 -4.92
CA ASP A 165 11.82 11.60 -5.26
C ASP A 165 11.12 12.48 -4.22
N TYR A 166 11.91 13.09 -3.33
CA TYR A 166 11.39 13.92 -2.25
C TYR A 166 11.29 15.41 -2.61
N LYS A 167 11.72 15.80 -3.81
CA LYS A 167 11.58 17.15 -4.35
C LYS A 167 10.19 17.38 -4.93
N ASP A 168 9.57 16.32 -5.46
CA ASP A 168 8.19 16.36 -5.94
C ASP A 168 7.23 16.00 -4.78
N GLN A 169 6.11 16.72 -4.69
CA GLN A 169 5.14 16.49 -3.62
C GLN A 169 4.37 15.18 -3.73
N ASN A 170 4.24 14.59 -4.91
CA ASN A 170 3.48 13.37 -5.13
C ASN A 170 4.00 12.63 -6.38
N PRO A 171 5.17 12.01 -6.34
CA PRO A 171 5.75 11.34 -7.50
C PRO A 171 4.82 10.32 -8.19
N PRO A 172 3.99 9.52 -7.45
CA PRO A 172 3.06 8.58 -8.07
C PRO A 172 1.98 9.23 -8.93
N ARG A 173 1.72 10.53 -8.76
CA ARG A 173 0.74 11.26 -9.55
C ARG A 173 1.18 11.47 -11.00
N ARG A 174 2.48 11.57 -11.25
CA ARG A 174 3.07 11.93 -12.56
C ARG A 174 2.52 11.09 -13.72
N ILE A 175 2.40 9.79 -13.54
CA ILE A 175 1.93 8.87 -14.59
C ILE A 175 0.46 9.10 -14.93
N ILE A 176 -0.37 9.47 -13.96
CA ILE A 176 -1.79 9.81 -14.19
C ILE A 176 -1.92 11.19 -14.83
N ASP A 177 -1.13 12.15 -14.37
CA ASP A 177 -1.10 13.50 -14.96
C ASP A 177 -0.61 13.46 -16.42
N ALA A 178 0.31 12.56 -16.77
CA ALA A 178 0.76 12.37 -18.14
C ALA A 178 -0.37 11.91 -19.08
N VAL A 179 -1.24 11.00 -18.62
CA VAL A 179 -2.44 10.62 -19.36
C VAL A 179 -3.40 11.81 -19.48
N ALA A 180 -3.64 12.52 -18.38
CA ALA A 180 -4.55 13.67 -18.37
C ALA A 180 -4.11 14.79 -19.32
N LYS A 181 -2.80 15.05 -19.40
CA LYS A 181 -2.20 16.05 -20.30
C LYS A 181 -2.10 15.57 -21.76
N GLY A 182 -2.15 14.27 -22.01
CA GLY A 182 -1.93 13.67 -23.33
C GLY A 182 -0.44 13.47 -23.68
N ASP A 183 0.46 13.54 -22.70
CA ASP A 183 1.88 13.20 -22.87
C ASP A 183 2.03 11.71 -23.24
N VAL A 184 1.14 10.87 -22.69
CA VAL A 184 0.90 9.48 -23.08
C VAL A 184 -0.58 9.23 -23.36
N ASP A 185 -0.88 8.29 -24.24
CA ASP A 185 -2.25 7.95 -24.64
C ASP A 185 -2.92 6.99 -23.64
N VAL A 186 -2.13 6.10 -23.07
CA VAL A 186 -2.53 5.08 -22.11
C VAL A 186 -1.40 4.85 -21.10
N SER A 187 -1.74 4.54 -19.87
CA SER A 187 -0.75 4.06 -18.90
C SER A 187 -1.20 2.78 -18.23
N ALA A 188 -0.25 1.89 -17.91
CA ALA A 188 -0.49 0.69 -17.13
C ALA A 188 0.03 0.92 -15.70
N VAL A 189 -0.90 1.03 -14.74
CA VAL A 189 -0.66 1.53 -13.39
C VAL A 189 -1.21 0.57 -12.36
N TRP A 190 -0.59 0.50 -11.19
CA TRP A 190 -1.15 -0.22 -10.06
C TRP A 190 -2.48 0.40 -9.63
N GLY A 191 -3.52 -0.42 -9.51
CA GLY A 191 -4.91 0.00 -9.31
C GLY A 191 -5.14 1.02 -8.19
N PRO A 192 -4.63 0.83 -6.97
CA PRO A 192 -4.74 1.82 -5.89
C PRO A 192 -4.23 3.21 -6.26
N THR A 193 -3.08 3.29 -6.94
CA THR A 193 -2.54 4.57 -7.44
C THR A 193 -3.48 5.19 -8.46
N ALA A 194 -3.93 4.40 -9.44
CA ALA A 194 -4.86 4.86 -10.46
C ALA A 194 -6.17 5.37 -9.86
N GLY A 195 -6.82 4.56 -9.01
CA GLY A 195 -8.11 4.89 -8.41
C GLY A 195 -8.09 6.18 -7.60
N TYR A 196 -7.03 6.40 -6.84
CA TYR A 196 -6.87 7.62 -6.04
C TYR A 196 -6.69 8.88 -6.90
N TYR A 197 -5.78 8.86 -7.89
CA TYR A 197 -5.47 10.05 -8.67
C TYR A 197 -6.48 10.34 -9.79
N ILE A 198 -7.17 9.33 -10.32
CA ILE A 198 -8.30 9.51 -11.25
C ILE A 198 -9.42 10.32 -10.59
N ARG A 199 -9.76 10.02 -9.34
CA ARG A 199 -10.78 10.76 -8.57
C ARG A 199 -10.41 12.22 -8.30
N LYS A 200 -9.11 12.54 -8.34
CA LYS A 200 -8.57 13.90 -8.14
C LYS A 200 -8.25 14.62 -9.45
N SER A 201 -8.39 13.93 -10.58
CA SER A 201 -8.15 14.53 -11.90
C SER A 201 -9.29 15.45 -12.31
N ARG A 202 -8.96 16.59 -12.89
CA ARG A 202 -9.94 17.50 -13.54
C ARG A 202 -10.35 16.99 -14.92
N VAL A 203 -9.51 16.18 -15.56
CA VAL A 203 -9.79 15.56 -16.85
C VAL A 203 -10.46 14.21 -16.58
N PRO A 204 -11.59 13.90 -17.22
CA PRO A 204 -12.24 12.60 -17.06
C PRO A 204 -11.34 11.47 -17.57
N LEU A 205 -10.93 10.59 -16.68
CA LEU A 205 -10.11 9.41 -16.95
C LEU A 205 -10.91 8.13 -16.67
N VAL A 206 -10.57 7.05 -17.35
CA VAL A 206 -11.14 5.72 -17.17
C VAL A 206 -10.02 4.75 -16.81
N ALA A 207 -10.29 3.87 -15.85
CA ALA A 207 -9.40 2.76 -15.52
C ALA A 207 -10.10 1.43 -15.85
N LYS A 208 -9.41 0.53 -16.55
CA LYS A 208 -9.88 -0.82 -16.85
C LYS A 208 -8.86 -1.85 -16.37
N PRO A 209 -9.27 -2.91 -15.66
CA PRO A 209 -8.36 -3.97 -15.24
C PRO A 209 -7.61 -4.57 -16.42
N VAL A 210 -6.36 -4.98 -16.16
CA VAL A 210 -5.58 -5.73 -17.14
C VAL A 210 -6.15 -7.15 -17.23
N GLU A 211 -6.45 -7.60 -18.45
CA GLU A 211 -6.89 -8.94 -18.78
C GLU A 211 -5.97 -9.56 -19.86
N PRO A 212 -5.64 -10.85 -19.74
CA PRO A 212 -5.91 -11.75 -18.63
C PRO A 212 -5.16 -11.34 -17.34
N GLN A 213 -5.61 -11.82 -16.19
CA GLN A 213 -4.98 -11.48 -14.87
C GLN A 213 -3.55 -12.01 -14.73
N VAL A 214 -3.13 -12.93 -15.57
CA VAL A 214 -1.79 -13.50 -15.61
C VAL A 214 -1.35 -13.59 -17.08
N ASP A 215 -0.19 -13.00 -17.39
CA ASP A 215 0.47 -13.18 -18.66
C ASP A 215 1.37 -14.42 -18.61
N LEU A 216 1.18 -15.33 -19.55
CA LEU A 216 1.91 -16.61 -19.55
C LEU A 216 3.40 -16.40 -19.85
N PRO A 217 4.30 -17.20 -19.24
CA PRO A 217 3.96 -18.34 -18.36
C PRO A 217 3.69 -17.97 -16.90
N PHE A 218 4.17 -16.86 -16.34
CA PHE A 218 4.07 -16.58 -14.87
C PHE A 218 4.15 -15.08 -14.51
N LEU A 219 3.61 -14.18 -15.33
CA LEU A 219 3.64 -12.74 -15.02
C LEU A 219 2.27 -12.25 -14.53
N PRO A 220 2.01 -12.19 -13.20
CA PRO A 220 0.72 -11.77 -12.68
C PRO A 220 0.54 -10.24 -12.74
N PHE A 221 -0.70 -9.82 -12.96
CA PHE A 221 -1.15 -8.42 -12.85
C PHE A 221 -2.09 -8.20 -11.67
N VAL A 222 -2.42 -9.25 -10.93
CA VAL A 222 -3.29 -9.24 -9.76
C VAL A 222 -2.52 -9.74 -8.55
N PHE A 223 -2.68 -9.05 -7.43
CA PHE A 223 -1.98 -9.39 -6.19
C PHE A 223 -2.92 -9.31 -4.99
N ASP A 224 -2.81 -10.31 -4.12
CA ASP A 224 -3.28 -10.25 -2.75
C ASP A 224 -2.28 -9.45 -1.93
N ILE A 225 -2.76 -8.47 -1.17
CA ILE A 225 -1.92 -7.59 -0.37
C ILE A 225 -2.11 -7.89 1.11
N SER A 226 -0.99 -8.17 1.75
CA SER A 226 -0.83 -8.48 3.17
C SER A 226 0.02 -7.42 3.88
N MET A 227 0.02 -7.45 5.20
CA MET A 227 1.05 -6.79 5.98
C MET A 227 2.26 -7.72 6.11
N GLY A 228 3.47 -7.16 6.18
CA GLY A 228 4.70 -7.95 6.34
C GLY A 228 5.35 -7.70 7.69
N VAL A 229 5.59 -8.76 8.45
CA VAL A 229 6.42 -8.72 9.66
C VAL A 229 7.74 -9.45 9.43
N ARG A 230 8.73 -9.29 10.35
CA ARG A 230 9.97 -10.06 10.26
C ARG A 230 9.69 -11.55 10.30
N ARG A 231 10.44 -12.33 9.53
CA ARG A 231 10.41 -13.79 9.61
C ARG A 231 10.69 -14.23 11.06
N GLY A 232 9.85 -15.12 11.58
CA GLY A 232 9.93 -15.61 12.95
C GLY A 232 9.15 -14.77 13.99
N ASP A 233 8.68 -13.57 13.66
CA ASP A 233 7.80 -12.79 14.55
C ASP A 233 6.34 -13.24 14.42
N THR A 234 6.08 -14.50 14.78
CA THR A 234 4.75 -15.11 14.69
C THR A 234 3.77 -14.44 15.65
N ALA A 235 4.24 -14.01 16.82
CA ALA A 235 3.38 -13.35 17.81
C ALA A 235 2.78 -12.05 17.29
N LEU A 236 3.57 -11.18 16.66
CA LEU A 236 3.04 -9.97 16.05
C LEU A 236 2.15 -10.31 14.85
N LYS A 237 2.58 -11.26 13.99
CA LYS A 237 1.78 -11.69 12.84
C LYS A 237 0.38 -12.14 13.25
N ASP A 238 0.26 -13.02 14.25
CA ASP A 238 -1.02 -13.58 14.70
C ASP A 238 -1.92 -12.48 15.30
N ARG A 239 -1.34 -11.54 16.03
CA ARG A 239 -2.08 -10.36 16.53
C ARG A 239 -2.61 -9.50 15.39
N LEU A 240 -1.80 -9.25 14.36
CA LEU A 240 -2.22 -8.47 13.18
C LEU A 240 -3.29 -9.21 12.39
N ASP A 241 -3.19 -10.53 12.23
CA ASP A 241 -4.21 -11.37 11.58
C ASP A 241 -5.56 -11.27 12.29
N ALA A 242 -5.55 -11.31 13.62
CA ALA A 242 -6.76 -11.14 14.43
C ALA A 242 -7.37 -9.73 14.29
N ILE A 243 -6.53 -8.69 14.24
CA ILE A 243 -7.00 -7.32 14.05
C ILE A 243 -7.57 -7.11 12.63
N ILE A 244 -6.92 -7.64 11.59
CA ILE A 244 -7.43 -7.59 10.21
C ILE A 244 -8.84 -8.18 10.15
N GLU A 245 -9.06 -9.34 10.77
CA GLU A 245 -10.38 -9.98 10.82
C GLU A 245 -11.39 -9.12 11.59
N LYS A 246 -11.05 -8.70 12.79
CA LYS A 246 -11.89 -7.90 13.68
C LYS A 246 -12.28 -6.55 13.05
N ARG A 247 -11.35 -5.92 12.33
CA ARG A 247 -11.50 -4.57 11.76
C ARG A 247 -11.71 -4.54 10.25
N ARG A 248 -12.09 -5.65 9.66
CA ARG A 248 -12.30 -5.79 8.21
C ARG A 248 -13.14 -4.64 7.64
N ASN A 249 -14.28 -4.37 8.24
CA ASN A 249 -15.21 -3.31 7.77
C ASN A 249 -14.58 -1.91 7.81
N GLU A 250 -13.75 -1.61 8.82
CA GLU A 250 -13.07 -0.32 8.94
C GLU A 250 -11.94 -0.21 7.91
N ILE A 251 -11.18 -1.29 7.71
CA ILE A 251 -10.14 -1.37 6.65
C ILE A 251 -10.79 -1.20 5.27
N ASP A 252 -11.90 -1.88 5.01
CA ASP A 252 -12.65 -1.78 3.77
C ASP A 252 -13.19 -0.35 3.52
N ALA A 253 -13.63 0.33 4.58
CA ALA A 253 -14.09 1.72 4.49
C ALA A 253 -12.93 2.66 4.14
N ILE A 254 -11.75 2.47 4.75
CA ILE A 254 -10.54 3.23 4.42
C ILE A 254 -10.16 3.01 2.94
N LEU A 255 -10.08 1.77 2.48
CA LEU A 255 -9.71 1.45 1.10
C LEU A 255 -10.69 2.07 0.08
N ARG A 256 -12.00 2.03 0.35
CA ARG A 256 -13.03 2.68 -0.49
C ARG A 256 -12.88 4.19 -0.54
N GLU A 257 -12.60 4.83 0.59
CA GLU A 257 -12.39 6.29 0.67
C GLU A 257 -11.25 6.72 -0.24
N TYR A 258 -10.19 5.91 -0.33
CA TYR A 258 -9.05 6.19 -1.21
C TYR A 258 -9.25 5.72 -2.65
N GLY A 259 -10.40 5.12 -2.97
CA GLY A 259 -10.73 4.67 -4.33
C GLY A 259 -9.93 3.44 -4.77
N VAL A 260 -9.48 2.62 -3.84
CA VAL A 260 -8.75 1.38 -4.14
C VAL A 260 -9.65 0.41 -4.91
N PRO A 261 -9.34 0.06 -6.17
CA PRO A 261 -10.08 -0.95 -6.90
C PRO A 261 -9.87 -2.33 -6.24
N ARG A 262 -10.96 -3.03 -6.00
CA ARG A 262 -10.94 -4.30 -5.29
C ARG A 262 -11.51 -5.43 -6.14
N LEU A 263 -10.78 -6.55 -6.21
CA LEU A 263 -11.21 -7.77 -6.89
C LEU A 263 -11.74 -8.84 -5.91
N ASP A 264 -11.57 -8.63 -4.62
CA ASP A 264 -12.05 -9.49 -3.52
C ASP A 264 -13.45 -9.09 -3.01
N VAL A 265 -14.09 -8.11 -3.68
CA VAL A 265 -15.44 -7.65 -3.36
C VAL A 265 -16.31 -7.81 -4.59
N VAL A 266 -17.27 -8.72 -4.54
CA VAL A 266 -18.27 -8.91 -5.61
C VAL A 266 -19.54 -8.15 -5.22
N ASN A 267 -19.98 -7.22 -6.08
CA ASN A 267 -21.24 -6.45 -5.91
C ASN A 267 -21.46 -5.85 -4.49
N GLY A 268 -20.39 -5.32 -3.89
CA GLY A 268 -20.45 -4.69 -2.57
C GLY A 268 -20.42 -5.66 -1.39
N ARG A 269 -20.26 -6.96 -1.62
CA ARG A 269 -20.04 -7.99 -0.59
C ARG A 269 -18.62 -8.54 -0.71
N SER A 270 -17.96 -8.72 0.43
CA SER A 270 -16.67 -9.43 0.46
C SER A 270 -16.88 -10.87 -0.04
N ALA A 271 -16.03 -11.35 -0.93
CA ALA A 271 -15.96 -12.77 -1.24
C ALA A 271 -15.49 -13.50 0.04
N SER A 272 -16.31 -14.37 0.56
CA SER A 272 -16.03 -15.22 1.72
C SER A 272 -15.08 -16.36 1.35
#